data_f5d461170f1888965dfa7e58eefa25a0
#
_entry.id   f5d461170f1888965dfa7e58eefa25a0
#
_cell.length_a   1.000
_cell.length_b   1.000
_cell.length_c   1.000
_cell.angle_alpha   90.00
_cell.angle_beta   90.00
_cell.angle_gamma   90.00
#
_symmetry.space_group_name_H-M   'P 1'
#
loop_
_entity.id
_entity.type
_entity.pdbx_description
1 polymer ?
#
loop_
_entity_poly.entity_id
_entity_poly.type
_entity_poly.pdbx_seq_one_letter_code
_entity_poly.pdbx_strand_id
1 'polypeptide(L)'
;MINYAQHSISAKDIKAVQKTLKSKFITQGKKVFEFEKKLKTICNSKYAVTVNSATSALHITCLGLEIGKGDIVWTSPNSFVASSNCALLSGAKVDFVDIEMRTFNICPEKLEKKLKISKKKGKLPKAIILVHFAGHPCNLEKIYKLSKTFNFNIIEDASHAIGAKYKNTK
;
A
#
# COMPACT_ATOMS: atom_id res chain seq x y z
N MET A 1 -9.30 4.78 28.81
CA MET A 1 -9.22 5.55 27.53
C MET A 1 -8.43 4.71 26.54
N ILE A 2 -8.93 4.52 25.33
CA ILE A 2 -8.21 3.79 24.27
C ILE A 2 -7.45 4.85 23.47
N ASN A 3 -6.11 4.76 23.44
CA ASN A 3 -5.29 5.67 22.66
C ASN A 3 -5.35 5.29 21.17
N TYR A 4 -5.33 6.27 20.29
CA TYR A 4 -5.35 6.07 18.85
C TYR A 4 -4.12 5.28 18.35
N ALA A 5 -2.96 5.59 18.88
CA ALA A 5 -1.73 4.88 18.57
C ALA A 5 -0.92 4.69 19.87
N GLN A 6 -0.76 3.45 20.27
CA GLN A 6 0.09 3.09 21.40
C GLN A 6 0.86 1.83 21.04
N HIS A 7 2.18 1.89 21.17
CA HIS A 7 3.03 0.71 21.00
C HIS A 7 2.87 -0.25 22.19
N SER A 8 3.08 -1.54 21.94
CA SER A 8 3.17 -2.57 22.96
C SER A 8 4.52 -3.27 22.81
N ILE A 9 5.44 -3.01 23.74
CA ILE A 9 6.78 -3.58 23.76
C ILE A 9 6.91 -4.50 24.96
N SER A 10 7.20 -5.76 24.71
CA SER A 10 7.41 -6.78 25.73
C SER A 10 8.90 -6.95 26.09
N ALA A 11 9.18 -7.61 27.21
CA ALA A 11 10.55 -7.99 27.57
C ALA A 11 11.22 -8.87 26.51
N LYS A 12 10.46 -9.65 25.75
CA LYS A 12 10.96 -10.46 24.61
C LYS A 12 11.46 -9.58 23.47
N ASP A 13 10.77 -8.49 23.18
CA ASP A 13 11.15 -7.54 22.13
C ASP A 13 12.46 -6.82 22.51
N ILE A 14 12.57 -6.36 23.75
CA ILE A 14 13.79 -5.73 24.27
C ILE A 14 14.98 -6.71 24.18
N LYS A 15 14.79 -7.96 24.61
CA LYS A 15 15.84 -9.00 24.52
C LYS A 15 16.24 -9.29 23.07
N ALA A 16 15.30 -9.28 22.14
CA ALA A 16 15.58 -9.49 20.71
C ALA A 16 16.44 -8.35 20.13
N VAL A 17 16.12 -7.10 20.48
CA VAL A 17 16.90 -5.91 20.07
C VAL A 17 18.32 -5.98 20.67
N GLN A 18 18.43 -6.23 21.97
CA GLN A 18 19.74 -6.38 22.63
C GLN A 18 20.61 -7.46 21.97
N LYS A 19 20.02 -8.61 21.63
CA LYS A 19 20.72 -9.70 20.93
C LYS A 19 21.20 -9.26 19.55
N THR A 20 20.40 -8.48 18.84
CA THR A 20 20.76 -7.96 17.51
C THR A 20 21.89 -6.94 17.59
N LEU A 21 21.86 -6.02 18.56
CA LEU A 21 22.93 -5.04 18.79
C LEU A 21 24.28 -5.70 19.15
N LYS A 22 24.24 -6.86 19.78
CA LYS A 22 25.45 -7.66 20.11
C LYS A 22 25.89 -8.60 18.97
N SER A 23 25.19 -8.59 17.84
CA SER A 23 25.54 -9.44 16.70
C SER A 23 26.65 -8.82 15.84
N LYS A 24 27.28 -9.65 14.99
CA LYS A 24 28.38 -9.21 14.12
C LYS A 24 27.95 -8.15 13.09
N PHE A 25 26.69 -8.20 12.62
CA PHE A 25 26.16 -7.30 11.60
C PHE A 25 24.85 -6.66 12.08
N ILE A 26 24.84 -5.34 12.24
CA ILE A 26 23.67 -4.54 12.60
C ILE A 26 22.91 -4.13 11.34
N THR A 27 23.64 -3.80 10.26
CA THR A 27 23.07 -3.43 8.97
C THR A 27 23.09 -4.63 8.03
N GLN A 28 22.03 -4.78 7.22
CA GLN A 28 21.88 -5.89 6.25
C GLN A 28 22.10 -7.29 6.88
N GLY A 29 21.82 -7.39 8.18
CA GLY A 29 22.02 -8.62 8.94
C GLY A 29 20.88 -9.62 8.74
N LYS A 30 21.07 -10.81 9.33
CA LYS A 30 20.13 -11.94 9.27
C LYS A 30 18.69 -11.58 9.65
N LYS A 31 18.47 -10.56 10.50
CA LYS A 31 17.17 -10.13 10.97
C LYS A 31 16.28 -9.56 9.86
N VAL A 32 16.85 -8.90 8.86
CA VAL A 32 16.13 -8.40 7.69
C VAL A 32 15.52 -9.58 6.92
N PHE A 33 16.34 -10.58 6.57
CA PHE A 33 15.88 -11.79 5.85
C PHE A 33 14.85 -12.59 6.64
N GLU A 34 15.03 -12.74 7.97
CA GLU A 34 14.05 -13.41 8.82
C GLU A 34 12.69 -12.68 8.83
N PHE A 35 12.72 -11.34 8.85
CA PHE A 35 11.52 -10.51 8.81
C PHE A 35 10.81 -10.62 7.46
N GLU A 36 11.52 -10.47 6.35
CA GLU A 36 10.97 -10.62 5.00
C GLU A 36 10.36 -12.02 4.78
N LYS A 37 11.02 -13.07 5.25
CA LYS A 37 10.48 -14.44 5.21
C LYS A 37 9.17 -14.56 5.99
N LYS A 38 9.06 -13.95 7.16
CA LYS A 38 7.81 -13.93 7.94
C LYS A 38 6.71 -13.16 7.24
N LEU A 39 7.02 -11.98 6.68
CA LEU A 39 6.05 -11.19 5.91
C LEU A 39 5.53 -11.96 4.71
N LYS A 40 6.38 -12.62 3.94
CA LYS A 40 5.97 -13.51 2.83
C LYS A 40 4.94 -14.54 3.29
N THR A 41 5.19 -15.20 4.44
CA THR A 41 4.28 -16.21 4.98
C THR A 41 2.97 -15.59 5.46
N ILE A 42 3.02 -14.46 6.17
CA ILE A 42 1.84 -13.78 6.69
C ILE A 42 0.95 -13.26 5.55
N CYS A 43 1.55 -12.64 4.54
CA CYS A 43 0.84 -12.03 3.41
C CYS A 43 0.60 -13.01 2.25
N ASN A 44 1.04 -14.26 2.35
CA ASN A 44 1.02 -15.24 1.26
C ASN A 44 1.60 -14.67 -0.05
N SER A 45 2.69 -13.88 0.05
CA SER A 45 3.33 -13.21 -1.07
C SER A 45 4.54 -13.99 -1.58
N LYS A 46 4.84 -13.87 -2.87
CA LYS A 46 6.02 -14.49 -3.50
C LYS A 46 7.32 -13.82 -3.05
N TYR A 47 7.29 -12.52 -2.85
CA TYR A 47 8.45 -11.69 -2.47
C TYR A 47 8.08 -10.74 -1.33
N ALA A 48 9.08 -10.32 -0.57
CA ALA A 48 9.00 -9.23 0.38
C ALA A 48 10.33 -8.48 0.37
N VAL A 49 10.27 -7.17 0.41
CA VAL A 49 11.43 -6.28 0.48
C VAL A 49 11.18 -5.29 1.60
N THR A 50 12.16 -5.17 2.49
CA THR A 50 12.10 -4.27 3.63
C THR A 50 12.74 -2.94 3.30
N VAL A 51 12.06 -1.86 3.62
CA VAL A 51 12.53 -0.48 3.50
C VAL A 51 12.33 0.27 4.82
N ASN A 52 12.85 1.48 4.92
CA ASN A 52 12.81 2.26 6.16
C ASN A 52 11.44 2.87 6.49
N SER A 53 10.53 2.95 5.53
CA SER A 53 9.19 3.53 5.71
C SER A 53 8.21 3.07 4.63
N ALA A 54 6.91 3.13 4.92
CA ALA A 54 5.87 2.90 3.90
C ALA A 54 5.94 3.93 2.76
N THR A 55 6.36 5.17 3.03
CA THR A 55 6.61 6.18 1.99
C THR A 55 7.65 5.69 0.98
N SER A 56 8.77 5.14 1.45
CA SER A 56 9.78 4.55 0.58
C SER A 56 9.27 3.31 -0.15
N ALA A 57 8.47 2.47 0.53
CA ALA A 57 7.85 1.30 -0.08
C ALA A 57 6.95 1.68 -1.27
N LEU A 58 6.07 2.66 -1.09
CA LEU A 58 5.20 3.17 -2.14
C LEU A 58 6.00 3.77 -3.30
N HIS A 59 7.06 4.55 -3.01
CA HIS A 59 7.90 5.15 -4.04
C HIS A 59 8.64 4.08 -4.86
N ILE A 60 9.33 3.13 -4.23
CA ILE A 60 10.01 2.06 -4.98
C ILE A 60 9.03 1.16 -5.75
N THR A 61 7.80 1.00 -5.26
CA THR A 61 6.75 0.28 -6.00
C THR A 61 6.36 1.05 -7.26
N CYS A 62 6.23 2.37 -7.19
CA CYS A 62 6.00 3.19 -8.38
C CYS A 62 7.16 3.05 -9.39
N LEU A 63 8.40 3.10 -8.93
CA LEU A 63 9.58 2.90 -9.79
C LEU A 63 9.60 1.49 -10.41
N GLY A 64 9.30 0.45 -9.61
CA GLY A 64 9.24 -0.94 -10.09
C GLY A 64 8.13 -1.20 -11.11
N LEU A 65 7.09 -0.38 -11.12
CA LEU A 65 6.03 -0.38 -12.14
C LEU A 65 6.34 0.59 -13.29
N GLU A 66 7.56 1.15 -13.33
CA GLU A 66 8.00 2.11 -14.35
C GLU A 66 7.05 3.32 -14.47
N ILE A 67 6.49 3.74 -13.33
CA ILE A 67 5.64 4.93 -13.26
C ILE A 67 6.54 6.18 -13.34
N GLY A 68 6.23 7.07 -14.28
CA GLY A 68 7.05 8.25 -14.52
C GLY A 68 6.32 9.36 -15.26
N LYS A 69 7.11 10.24 -15.89
CA LYS A 69 6.61 11.40 -16.67
C LYS A 69 5.63 10.96 -17.76
N GLY A 70 4.44 11.54 -17.75
CA GLY A 70 3.36 11.22 -18.69
C GLY A 70 2.31 10.28 -18.09
N ASP A 71 2.65 9.51 -17.08
CA ASP A 71 1.72 8.62 -16.39
C ASP A 71 0.81 9.38 -15.41
N ILE A 72 -0.32 8.76 -15.08
CA ILE A 72 -1.27 9.23 -14.08
C ILE A 72 -1.48 8.13 -13.05
N VAL A 73 -1.40 8.46 -11.77
CA VAL A 73 -1.74 7.57 -10.65
C VAL A 73 -2.93 8.15 -9.90
N TRP A 74 -3.89 7.29 -9.58
CA TRP A 74 -5.05 7.69 -8.79
C TRP A 74 -4.98 7.12 -7.38
N THR A 75 -5.53 7.85 -6.43
CA THR A 75 -5.73 7.38 -5.05
C THR A 75 -6.99 8.02 -4.45
N SER A 76 -7.33 7.70 -3.21
CA SER A 76 -8.37 8.43 -2.46
C SER A 76 -7.78 9.68 -1.79
N PRO A 77 -8.56 10.77 -1.62
CA PRO A 77 -8.08 11.97 -0.92
C PRO A 77 -7.94 11.75 0.60
N ASN A 78 -8.61 10.75 1.15
CA ASN A 78 -8.60 10.42 2.56
C ASN A 78 -7.47 9.43 2.87
N SER A 79 -6.25 9.93 2.96
CA SER A 79 -5.05 9.12 3.19
C SER A 79 -3.91 9.97 3.74
N PHE A 80 -2.86 9.30 4.20
CA PHE A 80 -1.58 9.96 4.41
C PHE A 80 -1.01 10.42 3.07
N VAL A 81 -0.39 11.59 3.06
CA VAL A 81 0.09 12.25 1.83
C VAL A 81 1.07 11.40 1.00
N ALA A 82 1.75 10.43 1.59
CA ALA A 82 2.67 9.53 0.88
C ALA A 82 1.98 8.72 -0.23
N SER A 83 0.69 8.39 -0.07
CA SER A 83 -0.09 7.64 -1.09
C SER A 83 -0.27 8.44 -2.38
N SER A 84 -0.13 9.76 -2.36
CA SER A 84 -0.10 10.61 -3.55
C SER A 84 1.32 11.03 -3.94
N ASN A 85 2.14 11.41 -2.95
CA ASN A 85 3.48 11.93 -3.20
C ASN A 85 4.43 10.92 -3.84
N CYS A 86 4.26 9.61 -3.60
CA CYS A 86 5.09 8.59 -4.24
C CYS A 86 5.02 8.65 -5.77
N ALA A 87 3.85 8.96 -6.33
CA ALA A 87 3.69 9.14 -7.77
C ALA A 87 4.33 10.46 -8.26
N LEU A 88 4.19 11.54 -7.49
CA LEU A 88 4.84 12.82 -7.81
C LEU A 88 6.37 12.69 -7.78
N LEU A 89 6.92 12.00 -6.80
CA LEU A 89 8.37 11.72 -6.69
C LEU A 89 8.88 10.90 -7.88
N SER A 90 8.03 10.07 -8.48
CA SER A 90 8.35 9.31 -9.70
C SER A 90 8.15 10.14 -10.99
N GLY A 91 7.72 11.40 -10.90
CA GLY A 91 7.47 12.28 -12.04
C GLY A 91 6.09 12.13 -12.70
N ALA A 92 5.21 11.31 -12.14
CA ALA A 92 3.85 11.12 -12.63
C ALA A 92 2.89 12.21 -12.14
N LYS A 93 1.71 12.28 -12.74
CA LYS A 93 0.60 13.11 -12.27
C LYS A 93 -0.26 12.33 -11.30
N VAL A 94 -0.88 13.04 -10.36
CA VAL A 94 -1.81 12.46 -9.39
C VAL A 94 -3.23 12.97 -9.66
N ASP A 95 -4.20 12.09 -9.47
CA ASP A 95 -5.60 12.47 -9.45
C ASP A 95 -6.35 11.61 -8.41
N PHE A 96 -7.55 12.01 -8.01
CA PHE A 96 -8.25 11.43 -6.87
C PHE A 96 -9.59 10.84 -7.26
N VAL A 97 -9.94 9.77 -6.56
CA VAL A 97 -11.28 9.18 -6.59
C VAL A 97 -11.86 9.29 -5.19
N ASP A 98 -13.05 9.82 -5.11
CA ASP A 98 -13.71 10.07 -3.84
C ASP A 98 -14.05 8.77 -3.09
N ILE A 99 -14.24 8.88 -1.79
CA ILE A 99 -14.52 7.78 -0.87
C ILE A 99 -16.01 7.44 -0.80
N GLU A 100 -16.29 6.27 -0.25
CA GLU A 100 -17.63 5.91 0.23
C GLU A 100 -17.76 6.25 1.72
N MET A 101 -18.93 6.73 2.12
CA MET A 101 -19.17 7.24 3.48
C MET A 101 -19.18 6.15 4.56
N ARG A 102 -19.37 4.90 4.18
CA ARG A 102 -19.48 3.80 5.15
C ARG A 102 -18.12 3.31 5.65
N THR A 103 -17.15 3.21 4.77
CA THR A 103 -15.82 2.63 5.08
C THR A 103 -14.70 3.65 5.01
N PHE A 104 -14.95 4.83 4.43
CA PHE A 104 -13.98 5.87 4.10
C PHE A 104 -12.89 5.41 3.12
N ASN A 105 -13.05 4.25 2.53
CA ASN A 105 -12.21 3.75 1.45
C ASN A 105 -12.63 4.32 0.09
N ILE A 106 -11.76 4.17 -0.92
CA ILE A 106 -12.08 4.53 -2.31
C ILE A 106 -13.41 3.90 -2.75
N CYS A 107 -14.31 4.71 -3.30
CA CYS A 107 -15.63 4.26 -3.74
C CYS A 107 -15.53 3.55 -5.09
N PRO A 108 -15.86 2.24 -5.20
CA PRO A 108 -15.74 1.49 -6.45
C PRO A 108 -16.67 2.03 -7.56
N GLU A 109 -17.84 2.52 -7.22
CA GLU A 109 -18.81 3.08 -8.17
C GLU A 109 -18.32 4.40 -8.77
N LYS A 110 -17.77 5.28 -7.92
CA LYS A 110 -17.15 6.54 -8.37
C LYS A 110 -15.89 6.27 -9.20
N LEU A 111 -15.11 5.26 -8.81
CA LEU A 111 -13.94 4.79 -9.55
C LEU A 111 -14.35 4.31 -10.96
N GLU A 112 -15.34 3.43 -11.06
CA GLU A 112 -15.82 2.93 -12.35
C GLU A 112 -16.32 4.05 -13.25
N LYS A 113 -17.11 4.98 -12.71
CA LYS A 113 -17.59 6.16 -13.45
C LYS A 113 -16.43 6.99 -13.99
N LYS A 114 -15.43 7.27 -13.15
CA LYS A 114 -14.25 8.04 -13.55
C LYS A 114 -13.40 7.32 -14.61
N LEU A 115 -13.21 6.00 -14.49
CA LEU A 115 -12.51 5.18 -15.48
C LEU A 115 -13.20 5.22 -16.85
N LYS A 116 -14.54 5.10 -16.89
CA LYS A 116 -15.32 5.19 -18.14
C LYS A 116 -15.14 6.54 -18.83
N ILE A 117 -15.16 7.63 -18.07
CA ILE A 117 -14.95 9.00 -18.59
C ILE A 117 -13.50 9.16 -19.09
N SER A 118 -12.53 8.71 -18.32
CA SER A 118 -11.11 8.84 -18.63
C SER A 118 -10.68 7.99 -19.82
N LYS A 119 -11.30 6.82 -20.01
CA LYS A 119 -11.10 5.98 -21.21
C LYS A 119 -11.45 6.71 -22.49
N LYS A 120 -12.59 7.44 -22.50
CA LYS A 120 -13.00 8.24 -23.66
C LYS A 120 -12.02 9.38 -23.97
N LYS A 121 -11.29 9.86 -22.97
CA LYS A 121 -10.30 10.96 -23.10
C LYS A 121 -8.87 10.47 -23.34
N GLY A 122 -8.64 9.15 -23.40
CA GLY A 122 -7.29 8.55 -23.47
C GLY A 122 -6.43 8.84 -22.24
N LYS A 123 -7.01 9.02 -21.05
CA LYS A 123 -6.33 9.43 -19.81
C LYS A 123 -6.56 8.44 -18.66
N LEU A 124 -6.44 7.15 -18.98
CA LEU A 124 -6.52 6.11 -17.93
C LEU A 124 -5.30 6.19 -16.99
N PRO A 125 -5.48 5.83 -15.71
CA PRO A 125 -4.36 5.74 -14.79
C PRO A 125 -3.50 4.52 -15.12
N LYS A 126 -2.19 4.62 -14.93
CA LYS A 126 -1.26 3.49 -14.98
C LYS A 126 -1.35 2.62 -13.74
N ALA A 127 -1.61 3.27 -12.59
CA ALA A 127 -1.86 2.56 -11.33
C ALA A 127 -2.88 3.30 -10.48
N ILE A 128 -3.53 2.54 -9.59
CA ILE A 128 -4.39 3.07 -8.54
C ILE A 128 -3.88 2.57 -7.19
N ILE A 129 -3.64 3.50 -6.27
CA ILE A 129 -3.20 3.20 -4.91
C ILE A 129 -4.45 3.11 -4.04
N LEU A 130 -4.68 1.91 -3.51
CA LEU A 130 -5.79 1.60 -2.61
C LEU A 130 -5.30 1.71 -1.17
N VAL A 131 -5.84 2.66 -0.42
CA VAL A 131 -5.54 2.80 0.99
C VAL A 131 -6.59 2.03 1.78
N HIS A 132 -6.15 1.07 2.59
CA HIS A 132 -7.02 0.35 3.52
C HIS A 132 -7.20 1.20 4.79
N PHE A 133 -8.14 2.15 4.72
CA PHE A 133 -8.32 3.16 5.75
C PHE A 133 -8.60 2.53 7.11
N ALA A 134 -7.83 2.95 8.13
CA ALA A 134 -7.89 2.40 9.50
C ALA A 134 -7.81 0.86 9.57
N GLY A 135 -7.15 0.22 8.59
CA GLY A 135 -7.02 -1.23 8.51
C GLY A 135 -8.20 -1.96 7.90
N HIS A 136 -9.25 -1.24 7.47
CA HIS A 136 -10.41 -1.85 6.81
C HIS A 136 -10.12 -2.07 5.31
N PRO A 137 -10.16 -3.31 4.79
CA PRO A 137 -9.86 -3.57 3.38
C PRO A 137 -10.82 -2.88 2.42
N CYS A 138 -10.29 -2.34 1.32
CA CYS A 138 -11.09 -1.86 0.19
C CYS A 138 -11.91 -3.01 -0.43
N ASN A 139 -12.90 -2.69 -1.25
CA ASN A 139 -13.63 -3.70 -2.03
C ASN A 139 -12.74 -4.23 -3.16
N LEU A 140 -11.79 -5.10 -2.79
CA LEU A 140 -10.77 -5.62 -3.70
C LEU A 140 -11.35 -6.37 -4.89
N GLU A 141 -12.45 -7.13 -4.69
CA GLU A 141 -13.08 -7.89 -5.78
C GLU A 141 -13.58 -6.99 -6.91
N LYS A 142 -14.31 -5.93 -6.56
CA LYS A 142 -14.83 -4.97 -7.56
C LYS A 142 -13.67 -4.24 -8.25
N ILE A 143 -12.69 -3.78 -7.46
CA ILE A 143 -11.56 -3.00 -8.00
C ILE A 143 -10.66 -3.87 -8.86
N TYR A 144 -10.44 -5.13 -8.50
CA TYR A 144 -9.70 -6.09 -9.33
C TYR A 144 -10.38 -6.33 -10.69
N LYS A 145 -11.72 -6.50 -10.70
CA LYS A 145 -12.48 -6.60 -11.97
C LYS A 145 -12.30 -5.35 -12.84
N LEU A 146 -12.33 -4.17 -12.22
CA LEU A 146 -12.08 -2.91 -12.93
C LEU A 146 -10.64 -2.84 -13.46
N SER A 147 -9.63 -3.29 -12.70
CA SER A 147 -8.24 -3.28 -13.16
C SER A 147 -8.04 -4.13 -14.42
N LYS A 148 -8.71 -5.28 -14.50
CA LYS A 148 -8.68 -6.13 -15.70
C LYS A 148 -9.40 -5.50 -16.89
N THR A 149 -10.52 -4.79 -16.64
CA THR A 149 -11.32 -4.16 -17.70
C THR A 149 -10.63 -2.91 -18.29
N PHE A 150 -9.94 -2.16 -17.44
CA PHE A 150 -9.33 -0.87 -17.81
C PHE A 150 -7.81 -0.89 -17.87
N ASN A 151 -7.19 -2.05 -17.60
CA ASN A 151 -5.75 -2.29 -17.67
C ASN A 151 -4.90 -1.31 -16.85
N PHE A 152 -5.12 -1.26 -15.55
CA PHE A 152 -4.30 -0.51 -14.61
C PHE A 152 -3.73 -1.42 -13.51
N ASN A 153 -2.59 -1.01 -12.93
CA ASN A 153 -1.98 -1.71 -11.81
C ASN A 153 -2.65 -1.32 -10.49
N ILE A 154 -2.70 -2.26 -9.54
CA ILE A 154 -3.16 -2.00 -8.18
C ILE A 154 -1.93 -1.97 -7.27
N ILE A 155 -1.83 -0.93 -6.44
CA ILE A 155 -0.89 -0.82 -5.33
C ILE A 155 -1.74 -0.73 -4.06
N GLU A 156 -1.52 -1.63 -3.11
CA GLU A 156 -2.25 -1.61 -1.83
C GLU A 156 -1.39 -0.93 -0.76
N ASP A 157 -1.84 0.23 -0.29
CA ASP A 157 -1.28 0.86 0.90
C ASP A 157 -1.97 0.24 2.13
N ALA A 158 -1.33 -0.80 2.65
CA ALA A 158 -1.78 -1.59 3.78
C ALA A 158 -1.06 -1.20 5.09
N SER A 159 -0.57 0.04 5.20
CA SER A 159 0.22 0.52 6.35
C SER A 159 -0.47 0.27 7.71
N HIS A 160 -1.80 0.29 7.76
CA HIS A 160 -2.61 0.00 8.95
C HIS A 160 -3.31 -1.37 8.90
N ALA A 161 -3.07 -2.17 7.87
CA ALA A 161 -3.89 -3.36 7.59
C ALA A 161 -3.13 -4.70 7.77
N ILE A 162 -1.96 -4.69 8.39
CA ILE A 162 -1.21 -5.93 8.66
C ILE A 162 -2.06 -6.87 9.53
N GLY A 163 -2.29 -8.10 9.05
CA GLY A 163 -3.16 -9.08 9.72
C GLY A 163 -4.65 -8.96 9.38
N ALA A 164 -5.08 -7.91 8.70
CA ALA A 164 -6.44 -7.83 8.17
C ALA A 164 -6.69 -8.94 7.13
N LYS A 165 -7.96 -9.32 6.99
CA LYS A 165 -8.38 -10.35 6.02
C LYS A 165 -9.52 -9.82 5.18
N TYR A 166 -9.46 -10.07 3.89
CA TYR A 166 -10.56 -9.83 2.97
C TYR A 166 -11.19 -11.18 2.58
N LYS A 167 -12.47 -11.40 2.94
CA LYS A 167 -13.18 -12.67 2.68
C LYS A 167 -12.36 -13.93 3.07
N ASN A 168 -11.79 -13.93 4.28
CA ASN A 168 -10.92 -15.00 4.81
C ASN A 168 -9.56 -15.20 4.11
N THR A 169 -9.21 -14.35 3.14
CA THR A 169 -7.87 -14.30 2.52
C THR A 169 -7.07 -13.15 3.14
N LYS A 170 -5.77 -13.39 3.36
CA LYS A 170 -4.84 -12.32 3.83
C LYS A 170 -4.33 -11.53 2.65
#